data_b346b3d7651aa3e122d8b82da8750ec0
#
_entry.id   b346b3d7651aa3e122d8b82da8750ec0
#
_cell.length_a   1.000
_cell.length_b   1.000
_cell.length_c   1.000
_cell.angle_alpha   90.00
_cell.angle_beta   90.00
_cell.angle_gamma   90.00
#
_symmetry.space_group_name_H-M   'P 1'
#
loop_
_entity.id
_entity.type
_entity.pdbx_description
1 polymer ?
#
loop_
_entity_poly.entity_id
_entity_poly.type
_entity_poly.pdbx_seq_one_letter_code
_entity_poly.pdbx_strand_id
1 'polypeptide(L)'
;RSQTIAYRPACKACGACRSVRIDVAAFKMSKRWKRVLARNEMLEREPTNARATREQFRLLKKYLNERHPGGGMTEMEIRDYAGMVDASPVRTVVFEYRNRIEPGAEDDGALQAAALTDVLRDGLSMVYSFFRPELSDRSVGSFMVLDHIRLASELGLPYVYLGYWVRGSDKMGYKADFQPLEVFDGEGWRPLLDEEI
;
A
#
# COMPACT_ATOMS: atom_id res chain seq x y z
N ARG A 1 -5.51 -8.28 7.57
CA ARG A 1 -4.99 -8.90 8.79
C ARG A 1 -4.26 -7.88 9.68
N SER A 2 -4.10 -8.22 10.93
CA SER A 2 -3.17 -7.57 11.84
C SER A 2 -2.47 -8.66 12.65
N GLN A 3 -1.14 -8.70 12.63
CA GLN A 3 -0.36 -9.79 13.23
C GLN A 3 -0.85 -11.16 12.70
N THR A 4 -1.17 -12.08 13.58
CA THR A 4 -1.69 -13.43 13.26
C THR A 4 -3.22 -13.48 13.10
N ILE A 5 -3.91 -12.35 13.25
CA ILE A 5 -5.38 -12.29 13.25
C ILE A 5 -5.88 -11.80 11.91
N ALA A 6 -6.74 -12.57 11.25
CA ALA A 6 -7.58 -12.11 10.17
C ALA A 6 -8.89 -11.54 10.73
N TYR A 7 -9.27 -10.36 10.26
CA TYR A 7 -10.49 -9.69 10.71
C TYR A 7 -11.24 -9.08 9.53
N ARG A 8 -12.52 -8.83 9.73
CA ARG A 8 -13.36 -8.07 8.82
C ARG A 8 -14.17 -7.03 9.60
N PRO A 9 -14.57 -5.92 8.96
CA PRO A 9 -15.57 -5.03 9.55
C PRO A 9 -16.84 -5.78 9.88
N ALA A 10 -17.41 -5.54 11.07
CA ALA A 10 -18.60 -6.21 11.56
C ALA A 10 -19.59 -5.21 12.14
N CYS A 11 -19.72 -4.02 11.54
CA CYS A 11 -20.65 -3.00 11.94
C CYS A 11 -22.10 -3.48 11.68
N LYS A 12 -22.97 -3.38 12.69
CA LYS A 12 -24.40 -3.67 12.52
C LYS A 12 -24.99 -2.72 11.49
N ALA A 13 -25.68 -3.25 10.49
CA ALA A 13 -26.35 -2.49 9.43
C ALA A 13 -25.47 -1.57 8.56
N CYS A 14 -24.16 -1.78 8.48
CA CYS A 14 -23.27 -1.02 7.62
C CYS A 14 -22.50 -1.96 6.67
N GLY A 15 -22.62 -1.77 5.35
CA GLY A 15 -21.89 -2.49 4.29
C GLY A 15 -20.89 -1.62 3.53
N ALA A 16 -20.48 -0.46 4.10
CA ALA A 16 -19.67 0.51 3.37
C ALA A 16 -18.23 0.06 3.09
N CYS A 17 -17.65 -0.79 3.96
CA CYS A 17 -16.28 -1.28 3.78
C CYS A 17 -16.26 -2.45 2.80
N ARG A 18 -15.88 -2.20 1.57
CA ARG A 18 -15.78 -3.23 0.52
C ARG A 18 -14.32 -3.53 0.18
N SER A 19 -13.94 -4.80 0.14
CA SER A 19 -12.60 -5.19 -0.33
C SER A 19 -12.45 -4.90 -1.81
N VAL A 20 -11.30 -4.35 -2.20
CA VAL A 20 -11.01 -4.03 -3.60
C VAL A 20 -9.68 -4.60 -4.05
N ARG A 21 -9.61 -4.96 -5.34
CA ARG A 21 -8.39 -5.41 -6.01
C ARG A 21 -8.31 -4.87 -7.43
N ILE A 22 -7.10 -4.81 -7.94
CA ILE A 22 -6.82 -4.42 -9.33
C ILE A 22 -6.55 -5.70 -10.12
N ASP A 23 -7.22 -5.85 -11.27
CA ASP A 23 -6.84 -6.83 -12.29
C ASP A 23 -5.62 -6.27 -13.05
N VAL A 24 -4.48 -6.93 -12.90
CA VAL A 24 -3.19 -6.48 -13.43
C VAL A 24 -3.20 -6.47 -14.98
N ALA A 25 -3.82 -7.47 -15.59
CA ALA A 25 -3.88 -7.59 -17.05
C ALA A 25 -4.82 -6.55 -17.68
N ALA A 26 -5.89 -6.19 -16.97
CA ALA A 26 -6.86 -5.20 -17.44
C ALA A 26 -6.46 -3.76 -17.12
N PHE A 27 -5.47 -3.54 -16.24
CA PHE A 27 -5.08 -2.20 -15.79
C PHE A 27 -4.57 -1.32 -16.93
N LYS A 28 -5.09 -0.09 -17.03
CA LYS A 28 -4.74 0.87 -18.08
C LYS A 28 -3.85 1.99 -17.55
N MET A 29 -2.62 2.02 -18.06
CA MET A 29 -1.65 3.07 -17.72
C MET A 29 -2.03 4.41 -18.36
N SER A 30 -2.70 5.28 -17.61
CA SER A 30 -3.09 6.62 -18.04
C SER A 30 -1.93 7.62 -18.08
N LYS A 31 -2.16 8.80 -18.72
CA LYS A 31 -1.20 9.91 -18.69
C LYS A 31 -0.93 10.41 -17.24
N ARG A 32 -1.94 10.35 -16.36
CA ARG A 32 -1.79 10.66 -14.94
C ARG A 32 -0.79 9.72 -14.28
N TRP A 33 -0.96 8.42 -14.48
CA TRP A 33 -0.10 7.41 -13.88
C TRP A 33 1.34 7.47 -14.38
N LYS A 34 1.54 7.73 -15.67
CA LYS A 34 2.88 7.98 -16.23
C LYS A 34 3.58 9.14 -15.55
N ARG A 35 2.85 10.23 -15.24
CA ARG A 35 3.41 11.37 -14.50
C ARG A 35 3.76 11.02 -13.05
N VAL A 36 2.95 10.20 -12.38
CA VAL A 36 3.27 9.72 -11.02
C VAL A 36 4.55 8.88 -11.03
N LEU A 37 4.71 7.98 -11.99
CA LEU A 37 5.94 7.19 -12.13
C LEU A 37 7.17 8.10 -12.38
N ALA A 38 7.07 9.05 -13.32
CA ALA A 38 8.18 9.96 -13.64
C ALA A 38 8.60 10.84 -12.45
N ARG A 39 7.65 11.31 -11.62
CA ARG A 39 7.98 12.10 -10.42
C ARG A 39 8.75 11.31 -9.35
N ASN A 40 8.66 9.98 -9.40
CA ASN A 40 9.25 9.09 -8.42
C ASN A 40 10.30 8.15 -9.04
N GLU A 41 10.85 8.48 -10.22
CA GLU A 41 11.81 7.64 -10.95
C GLU A 41 13.11 7.38 -10.18
N MET A 42 13.43 8.27 -9.23
CA MET A 42 14.60 8.10 -8.36
C MET A 42 14.37 7.10 -7.22
N LEU A 43 13.12 6.70 -6.98
CA LEU A 43 12.82 5.72 -5.93
C LEU A 43 13.03 4.29 -6.46
N GLU A 44 13.96 3.59 -5.87
CA GLU A 44 14.21 2.17 -6.13
C GLU A 44 13.57 1.32 -5.04
N ARG A 45 12.90 0.24 -5.48
CA ARG A 45 12.30 -0.75 -4.60
C ARG A 45 13.32 -1.82 -4.23
N GLU A 46 13.51 -2.04 -2.94
CA GLU A 46 14.31 -3.11 -2.39
C GLU A 46 13.42 -4.07 -1.57
N PRO A 47 13.32 -5.35 -1.95
CA PRO A 47 12.60 -6.33 -1.14
C PRO A 47 13.44 -6.73 0.07
N THR A 48 12.87 -6.60 1.25
CA THR A 48 13.49 -7.03 2.50
C THR A 48 12.64 -8.08 3.19
N ASN A 49 13.25 -8.89 4.04
CA ASN A 49 12.50 -9.83 4.86
C ASN A 49 11.49 -9.08 5.74
N ALA A 50 10.37 -9.75 6.07
CA ALA A 50 9.38 -9.21 7.00
C ALA A 50 9.97 -9.13 8.41
N ARG A 51 10.84 -8.15 8.62
CA ARG A 51 11.47 -7.86 9.89
C ARG A 51 11.40 -6.36 10.17
N ALA A 52 10.85 -6.00 11.30
CA ALA A 52 10.72 -4.62 11.71
C ALA A 52 12.08 -4.00 12.03
N THR A 53 12.33 -2.80 11.50
CA THR A 53 13.54 -2.03 11.80
C THR A 53 13.21 -0.73 12.51
N ARG A 54 14.20 -0.17 13.21
CA ARG A 54 14.05 1.14 13.85
C ARG A 54 13.87 2.26 12.83
N GLU A 55 14.47 2.15 11.66
CA GLU A 55 14.34 3.12 10.58
C GLU A 55 12.91 3.14 10.03
N GLN A 56 12.36 1.97 9.69
CA GLN A 56 10.97 1.82 9.28
C GLN A 56 10.00 2.39 10.33
N PHE A 57 10.23 2.08 11.61
CA PHE A 57 9.37 2.56 12.68
C PHE A 57 9.42 4.09 12.84
N ARG A 58 10.60 4.72 12.76
CA ARG A 58 10.72 6.18 12.79
C ARG A 58 9.96 6.82 11.64
N LEU A 59 10.07 6.28 10.43
CA LEU A 59 9.34 6.75 9.26
C LEU A 59 7.83 6.59 9.45
N LEU A 60 7.37 5.43 9.91
CA LEU A 60 5.96 5.18 10.22
C LEU A 60 5.41 6.20 11.24
N LYS A 61 6.11 6.43 12.34
CA LYS A 61 5.69 7.41 13.36
C LYS A 61 5.56 8.82 12.79
N LYS A 62 6.50 9.24 11.98
CA LYS A 62 6.45 10.54 11.31
C LYS A 62 5.23 10.62 10.39
N TYR A 63 5.01 9.62 9.56
CA TYR A 63 3.86 9.51 8.66
C TYR A 63 2.52 9.56 9.42
N LEU A 64 2.41 8.77 10.51
CA LEU A 64 1.17 8.72 11.31
C LEU A 64 0.85 10.06 11.96
N ASN A 65 1.84 10.74 12.53
CA ASN A 65 1.64 12.01 13.21
C ASN A 65 1.18 13.12 12.26
N GLU A 66 1.68 13.14 11.03
CA GLU A 66 1.33 14.17 10.05
C GLU A 66 0.05 13.82 9.25
N ARG A 67 -0.11 12.56 8.87
CA ARG A 67 -1.22 12.14 7.99
C ARG A 67 -2.47 11.70 8.74
N HIS A 68 -2.31 11.24 9.97
CA HIS A 68 -3.39 10.65 10.78
C HIS A 68 -3.36 11.17 12.23
N PRO A 69 -3.31 12.49 12.47
CA PRO A 69 -3.27 13.03 13.83
C PRO A 69 -4.49 12.52 14.63
N GLY A 70 -4.24 12.04 15.83
CA GLY A 70 -5.29 11.48 16.72
C GLY A 70 -5.83 10.10 16.29
N GLY A 71 -5.27 9.48 15.27
CA GLY A 71 -5.63 8.09 14.90
C GLY A 71 -5.07 7.08 15.89
N GLY A 72 -5.78 5.97 16.15
CA GLY A 72 -5.35 4.96 17.13
C GLY A 72 -3.95 4.35 16.91
N MET A 73 -3.42 4.43 15.68
CA MET A 73 -2.06 3.98 15.39
C MET A 73 -0.97 5.00 15.80
N THR A 74 -1.32 6.24 16.14
CA THR A 74 -0.33 7.26 16.53
C THR A 74 0.34 6.93 17.88
N GLU A 75 -0.31 6.12 18.71
CA GLU A 75 0.23 5.64 19.99
C GLU A 75 1.02 4.32 19.87
N MET A 76 1.08 3.75 18.66
CA MET A 76 1.81 2.50 18.39
C MET A 76 3.27 2.61 18.86
N GLU A 77 3.72 1.60 19.56
CA GLU A 77 5.13 1.44 19.95
C GLU A 77 5.88 0.53 18.96
N ILE A 78 7.20 0.50 19.06
CA ILE A 78 8.04 -0.33 18.18
C ILE A 78 7.70 -1.82 18.28
N ARG A 79 7.29 -2.29 19.45
CA ARG A 79 6.87 -3.69 19.67
C ARG A 79 5.57 -4.03 18.90
N ASP A 80 4.65 -3.06 18.82
CA ASP A 80 3.38 -3.23 18.08
C ASP A 80 3.65 -3.29 16.59
N TYR A 81 4.55 -2.42 16.10
CA TYR A 81 5.03 -2.45 14.73
C TYR A 81 5.74 -3.77 14.42
N ALA A 82 6.63 -4.24 15.31
CA ALA A 82 7.29 -5.53 15.17
C ALA A 82 6.25 -6.68 15.11
N GLY A 83 5.24 -6.66 15.98
CA GLY A 83 4.14 -7.62 15.91
C GLY A 83 3.41 -7.60 14.57
N MET A 84 3.19 -6.42 13.98
CA MET A 84 2.53 -6.28 12.68
C MET A 84 3.36 -6.83 11.52
N VAL A 85 4.69 -6.66 11.57
CA VAL A 85 5.62 -7.04 10.50
C VAL A 85 6.10 -8.48 10.66
N ASP A 86 6.65 -8.83 11.84
CA ASP A 86 7.37 -10.08 12.07
C ASP A 86 6.42 -11.26 12.30
N ALA A 87 5.25 -11.00 12.92
CA ALA A 87 4.26 -12.04 13.23
C ALA A 87 3.21 -12.17 12.12
N SER A 88 3.59 -12.71 10.97
CA SER A 88 2.68 -12.94 9.85
C SER A 88 2.42 -14.43 9.65
N PRO A 89 1.15 -14.87 9.50
CA PRO A 89 0.81 -16.27 9.18
C PRO A 89 0.96 -16.57 7.68
N VAL A 90 1.30 -15.58 6.87
CA VAL A 90 1.47 -15.69 5.41
C VAL A 90 2.85 -15.18 5.00
N ARG A 91 3.29 -15.56 3.81
CA ARG A 91 4.52 -15.02 3.25
C ARG A 91 4.39 -13.51 3.10
N THR A 92 5.20 -12.77 3.84
CA THR A 92 5.20 -11.31 3.86
C THR A 92 6.58 -10.77 3.48
N VAL A 93 6.58 -9.65 2.77
CA VAL A 93 7.78 -8.91 2.36
C VAL A 93 7.57 -7.44 2.75
N VAL A 94 8.61 -6.78 3.21
CA VAL A 94 8.63 -5.31 3.29
C VAL A 94 9.37 -4.81 2.06
N PHE A 95 8.70 -4.05 1.21
CA PHE A 95 9.35 -3.31 0.15
C PHE A 95 9.78 -1.96 0.69
N GLU A 96 11.09 -1.74 0.75
CA GLU A 96 11.68 -0.44 1.08
C GLU A 96 11.93 0.34 -0.20
N TYR A 97 11.67 1.64 -0.16
CA TYR A 97 11.95 2.55 -1.27
C TYR A 97 12.98 3.57 -0.82
N ARG A 98 14.10 3.57 -1.51
CA ARG A 98 15.23 4.48 -1.27
C ARG A 98 15.54 5.26 -2.55
N ASN A 99 16.17 6.42 -2.43
CA ASN A 99 16.64 7.11 -3.62
C ASN A 99 17.78 6.30 -4.26
N ARG A 100 17.80 6.29 -5.59
CA ARG A 100 18.97 5.82 -6.32
C ARG A 100 20.18 6.67 -5.93
N ILE A 101 21.21 6.01 -5.46
CA ILE A 101 22.48 6.68 -5.10
C ILE A 101 23.22 7.00 -6.38
N GLU A 102 23.35 8.28 -6.72
CA GLU A 102 24.21 8.72 -7.80
C GLU A 102 25.64 8.96 -7.27
N PRO A 103 26.69 8.67 -8.05
CA PRO A 103 28.05 8.94 -7.63
C PRO A 103 28.24 10.42 -7.28
N GLY A 104 28.59 10.71 -6.02
CA GLY A 104 28.80 12.07 -5.51
C GLY A 104 27.54 12.76 -4.94
N ALA A 105 26.40 12.07 -4.87
CA ALA A 105 25.24 12.61 -4.18
C ALA A 105 25.44 12.56 -2.66
N GLU A 106 24.92 13.60 -1.97
CA GLU A 106 24.88 13.66 -0.50
C GLU A 106 23.74 12.83 0.10
N ASP A 107 23.06 11.99 -0.70
CA ASP A 107 22.00 11.11 -0.20
C ASP A 107 22.62 9.98 0.64
N ASP A 108 22.19 9.88 1.87
CA ASP A 108 22.61 8.87 2.83
C ASP A 108 21.93 7.50 2.63
N GLY A 109 21.18 7.32 1.53
CA GLY A 109 20.35 6.15 1.28
C GLY A 109 19.18 6.00 2.24
N ALA A 110 18.74 7.07 2.86
CA ALA A 110 17.66 7.05 3.84
C ALA A 110 16.34 6.52 3.25
N LEU A 111 15.59 5.80 4.07
CA LEU A 111 14.30 5.25 3.71
C LEU A 111 13.29 6.36 3.37
N GLN A 112 12.75 6.33 2.16
CA GLN A 112 11.76 7.29 1.65
C GLN A 112 10.33 6.81 1.82
N ALA A 113 10.10 5.50 1.60
CA ALA A 113 8.80 4.87 1.76
C ALA A 113 8.96 3.37 2.07
N ALA A 114 7.91 2.76 2.61
CA ALA A 114 7.85 1.33 2.81
C ALA A 114 6.43 0.80 2.58
N ALA A 115 6.33 -0.43 2.07
CA ALA A 115 5.09 -1.16 1.89
C ALA A 115 5.20 -2.56 2.48
N LEU A 116 4.37 -2.85 3.48
CA LEU A 116 4.18 -4.20 4.02
C LEU A 116 3.23 -4.94 3.09
N THR A 117 3.69 -6.02 2.48
CA THR A 117 2.97 -6.73 1.42
C THR A 117 2.93 -8.22 1.70
N ASP A 118 1.74 -8.79 1.68
CA ASP A 118 1.56 -10.23 1.71
C ASP A 118 1.57 -10.79 0.28
N VAL A 119 2.35 -11.86 0.08
CA VAL A 119 2.45 -12.57 -1.19
C VAL A 119 1.46 -13.73 -1.16
N LEU A 120 0.38 -13.59 -1.92
CA LEU A 120 -0.69 -14.57 -2.03
C LEU A 120 -0.46 -15.47 -3.25
N ARG A 121 -1.26 -16.54 -3.38
CA ARG A 121 -1.17 -17.46 -4.53
C ARG A 121 -1.49 -16.79 -5.86
N ASP A 122 -2.36 -15.78 -5.83
CA ASP A 122 -2.93 -15.11 -6.99
C ASP A 122 -2.68 -13.60 -7.01
N GLY A 123 -1.83 -13.08 -6.11
CA GLY A 123 -1.62 -11.64 -6.11
C GLY A 123 -0.74 -11.13 -4.98
N LEU A 124 -0.54 -9.83 -5.00
CA LEU A 124 0.13 -9.07 -3.95
C LEU A 124 -0.92 -8.32 -3.13
N SER A 125 -0.90 -8.44 -1.81
CA SER A 125 -1.81 -7.71 -0.93
C SER A 125 -1.06 -6.63 -0.17
N MET A 126 -1.34 -5.37 -0.48
CA MET A 126 -0.76 -4.22 0.21
C MET A 126 -1.43 -4.04 1.57
N VAL A 127 -0.80 -4.55 2.62
CA VAL A 127 -1.35 -4.53 3.99
C VAL A 127 -1.28 -3.14 4.59
N TYR A 128 -0.12 -2.50 4.47
CA TYR A 128 0.09 -1.14 4.93
C TYR A 128 1.24 -0.49 4.16
N SER A 129 1.12 0.82 3.91
CA SER A 129 2.19 1.59 3.27
C SER A 129 2.32 2.96 3.91
N PHE A 130 3.54 3.46 4.00
CA PHE A 130 3.86 4.75 4.58
C PHE A 130 5.08 5.34 3.88
N PHE A 131 5.21 6.64 3.92
CA PHE A 131 6.26 7.38 3.22
C PHE A 131 6.61 8.68 3.93
N ARG A 132 7.72 9.29 3.58
CA ARG A 132 8.10 10.60 4.11
C ARG A 132 7.04 11.64 3.76
N PRO A 133 6.42 12.31 4.74
CA PRO A 133 5.37 13.29 4.49
C PRO A 133 5.78 14.42 3.54
N GLU A 134 7.06 14.76 3.52
CA GLU A 134 7.64 15.78 2.62
C GLU A 134 7.51 15.42 1.14
N LEU A 135 7.24 14.14 0.84
CA LEU A 135 7.03 13.65 -0.52
C LEU A 135 5.53 13.55 -0.89
N SER A 136 4.64 14.13 -0.08
CA SER A 136 3.18 14.03 -0.29
C SER A 136 2.72 14.59 -1.64
N ASP A 137 3.38 15.63 -2.15
CA ASP A 137 3.12 16.26 -3.46
C ASP A 137 3.47 15.34 -4.65
N ARG A 138 4.35 14.35 -4.44
CA ARG A 138 4.77 13.38 -5.46
C ARG A 138 3.81 12.21 -5.63
N SER A 139 2.75 12.12 -4.82
CA SER A 139 1.79 11.00 -4.84
C SER A 139 2.45 9.63 -4.61
N VAL A 140 3.38 9.54 -3.64
CA VAL A 140 4.17 8.32 -3.36
C VAL A 140 3.29 7.12 -3.02
N GLY A 141 2.16 7.32 -2.32
CA GLY A 141 1.20 6.24 -2.07
C GLY A 141 0.68 5.60 -3.37
N SER A 142 0.30 6.44 -4.34
CA SER A 142 -0.11 5.94 -5.66
C SER A 142 1.04 5.32 -6.45
N PHE A 143 2.24 5.88 -6.34
CA PHE A 143 3.43 5.29 -6.94
C PHE A 143 3.67 3.87 -6.44
N MET A 144 3.59 3.63 -5.13
CA MET A 144 3.74 2.28 -4.58
C MET A 144 2.71 1.30 -5.12
N VAL A 145 1.45 1.72 -5.32
CA VAL A 145 0.43 0.88 -5.96
C VAL A 145 0.80 0.54 -7.41
N LEU A 146 1.23 1.53 -8.19
CA LEU A 146 1.67 1.32 -9.58
C LEU A 146 2.88 0.39 -9.67
N ASP A 147 3.81 0.52 -8.74
CA ASP A 147 4.98 -0.34 -8.66
C ASP A 147 4.61 -1.79 -8.29
N HIS A 148 3.59 -1.99 -7.42
CA HIS A 148 3.05 -3.32 -7.13
C HIS A 148 2.32 -3.93 -8.32
N ILE A 149 1.60 -3.13 -9.13
CA ILE A 149 0.99 -3.60 -10.39
C ILE A 149 2.09 -4.10 -11.34
N ARG A 150 3.18 -3.32 -11.50
CA ARG A 150 4.31 -3.72 -12.33
C ARG A 150 4.95 -5.01 -11.81
N LEU A 151 5.23 -5.08 -10.50
CA LEU A 151 5.80 -6.28 -9.88
C LEU A 151 4.89 -7.51 -10.04
N ALA A 152 3.59 -7.36 -9.82
CA ALA A 152 2.64 -8.45 -10.00
C ALA A 152 2.64 -8.95 -11.46
N SER A 153 2.70 -8.04 -12.44
CA SER A 153 2.84 -8.39 -13.85
C SER A 153 4.14 -9.15 -14.15
N GLU A 154 5.27 -8.70 -13.60
CA GLU A 154 6.59 -9.35 -13.74
C GLU A 154 6.58 -10.77 -13.14
N LEU A 155 5.84 -10.97 -12.06
CA LEU A 155 5.70 -12.26 -11.37
C LEU A 155 4.59 -13.17 -11.96
N GLY A 156 3.85 -12.70 -12.97
CA GLY A 156 2.72 -13.43 -13.53
C GLY A 156 1.52 -13.55 -12.58
N LEU A 157 1.41 -12.64 -11.59
CA LEU A 157 0.31 -12.61 -10.63
C LEU A 157 -0.84 -11.75 -11.14
N PRO A 158 -2.09 -12.28 -11.17
CA PRO A 158 -3.20 -11.57 -11.77
C PRO A 158 -3.71 -10.37 -10.96
N TYR A 159 -3.46 -10.30 -9.64
CA TYR A 159 -4.11 -9.29 -8.81
C TYR A 159 -3.18 -8.50 -7.89
N VAL A 160 -3.57 -7.22 -7.65
CA VAL A 160 -3.06 -6.41 -6.52
C VAL A 160 -4.24 -6.04 -5.62
N TYR A 161 -4.22 -6.52 -4.38
CA TYR A 161 -5.26 -6.26 -3.37
C TYR A 161 -4.92 -5.00 -2.59
N LEU A 162 -5.87 -4.06 -2.52
CA LEU A 162 -5.71 -2.77 -1.85
C LEU A 162 -6.42 -2.70 -0.47
N GLY A 163 -6.97 -3.83 -0.02
CA GLY A 163 -7.77 -3.87 1.22
C GLY A 163 -9.13 -3.20 1.05
N TYR A 164 -9.64 -2.54 2.11
CA TYR A 164 -10.96 -1.93 2.06
C TYR A 164 -10.97 -0.59 1.33
N TRP A 165 -12.05 -0.37 0.61
CA TRP A 165 -12.46 0.91 0.05
C TRP A 165 -13.80 1.31 0.65
N VAL A 166 -13.99 2.61 0.88
CA VAL A 166 -15.22 3.18 1.41
C VAL A 166 -15.58 4.38 0.55
N ARG A 167 -16.78 4.38 -0.02
CA ARG A 167 -17.30 5.48 -0.84
C ARG A 167 -17.28 6.79 -0.05
N GLY A 168 -16.82 7.86 -0.69
CA GLY A 168 -16.79 9.20 -0.07
C GLY A 168 -15.76 9.36 1.06
N SER A 169 -14.87 8.38 1.27
CA SER A 169 -13.80 8.51 2.25
C SER A 169 -12.60 9.25 1.66
N ASP A 170 -12.24 10.39 2.25
CA ASP A 170 -11.05 11.17 1.85
C ASP A 170 -9.75 10.36 1.90
N LYS A 171 -9.68 9.37 2.81
CA LYS A 171 -8.50 8.54 3.01
C LYS A 171 -8.43 7.32 2.09
N MET A 172 -9.57 6.83 1.59
CA MET A 172 -9.65 5.58 0.82
C MET A 172 -10.19 5.78 -0.60
N GLY A 173 -10.79 6.94 -0.90
CA GLY A 173 -11.40 7.26 -2.20
C GLY A 173 -10.44 7.09 -3.37
N TYR A 174 -9.16 7.45 -3.19
CA TYR A 174 -8.12 7.36 -4.21
C TYR A 174 -7.96 5.96 -4.83
N LYS A 175 -8.40 4.91 -4.14
CA LYS A 175 -8.32 3.53 -4.66
C LYS A 175 -9.21 3.33 -5.89
N ALA A 176 -10.31 4.05 -5.97
CA ALA A 176 -11.19 4.02 -7.13
C ALA A 176 -10.57 4.62 -8.39
N ASP A 177 -9.48 5.37 -8.29
CA ASP A 177 -8.75 5.90 -9.43
C ASP A 177 -7.99 4.81 -10.24
N PHE A 178 -7.75 3.63 -9.66
CA PHE A 178 -7.01 2.53 -10.29
C PHE A 178 -7.95 1.63 -11.12
N GLN A 179 -8.52 2.18 -12.17
CA GLN A 179 -9.47 1.46 -13.03
C GLN A 179 -8.80 0.57 -14.10
N PRO A 180 -9.41 -0.56 -14.45
CA PRO A 180 -10.61 -1.13 -13.82
C PRO A 180 -10.31 -1.69 -12.44
N LEU A 181 -11.17 -1.35 -11.47
CA LEU A 181 -11.07 -1.86 -10.10
C LEU A 181 -12.17 -2.89 -9.87
N GLU A 182 -11.85 -3.99 -9.21
CA GLU A 182 -12.84 -4.97 -8.78
C GLU A 182 -13.16 -4.81 -7.30
N VAL A 183 -14.42 -5.04 -6.97
CA VAL A 183 -14.96 -5.03 -5.61
C VAL A 183 -15.52 -6.40 -5.25
N PHE A 184 -15.30 -6.82 -4.00
CA PHE A 184 -15.92 -8.02 -3.46
C PHE A 184 -17.30 -7.66 -2.87
N ASP A 185 -18.36 -8.27 -3.39
CA ASP A 185 -19.75 -8.02 -2.98
C ASP A 185 -20.30 -8.99 -1.93
N GLY A 186 -19.51 -9.95 -1.52
CA GLY A 186 -19.87 -11.01 -0.57
C GLY A 186 -20.04 -12.38 -1.22
N GLU A 187 -20.30 -12.43 -2.50
CA GLU A 187 -20.43 -13.65 -3.30
C GLU A 187 -19.23 -13.86 -4.23
N GLY A 188 -18.70 -12.76 -4.79
CA GLY A 188 -17.59 -12.80 -5.71
C GLY A 188 -16.92 -11.45 -5.96
N TRP A 189 -15.95 -11.46 -6.87
CA TRP A 189 -15.31 -10.27 -7.37
C TRP A 189 -16.01 -9.81 -8.65
N ARG A 190 -16.36 -8.52 -8.73
CA ARG A 190 -16.95 -7.89 -9.90
C ARG A 190 -16.38 -6.50 -10.12
N PRO A 191 -16.48 -5.95 -11.33
CA PRO A 191 -16.07 -4.57 -11.58
C PRO A 191 -16.79 -3.59 -10.63
N LEU A 192 -16.05 -2.59 -10.13
CA LEU A 192 -16.62 -1.44 -9.43
C LEU A 192 -17.18 -0.49 -10.50
N LEU A 193 -18.48 -0.22 -10.46
CA LEU A 193 -19.16 0.62 -11.42
C LEU A 193 -18.99 2.10 -11.10
N ASP A 194 -18.97 2.97 -12.12
CA ASP A 194 -18.78 4.42 -11.95
C ASP A 194 -19.85 5.05 -11.06
N GLU A 195 -21.10 4.55 -11.11
CA GLU A 195 -22.20 5.00 -10.24
C GLU A 195 -22.03 4.65 -8.76
N GLU A 196 -21.09 3.73 -8.45
CA GLU A 196 -20.76 3.33 -7.07
C GLU A 196 -19.62 4.17 -6.48
N ILE A 197 -18.89 4.92 -7.31
CA ILE A 197 -17.78 5.81 -6.92
C ILE A 197 -18.34 7.17 -6.49
#